data_f9a14a98e878fb45b17c26d008ec2115
#
_entry.id   f9a14a98e878fb45b17c26d008ec2115
#
_cell.length_a   1.000
_cell.length_b   1.000
_cell.length_c   1.000
_cell.angle_alpha   90.00
_cell.angle_beta   90.00
_cell.angle_gamma   90.00
#
_symmetry.space_group_name_H-M   'P 1'
#
loop_
_entity.id
_entity.type
_entity.pdbx_description
1 polymer ?
#
loop_
_entity_poly.entity_id
_entity_poly.type
_entity_poly.pdbx_seq_one_letter_code
_entity_poly.pdbx_strand_id
1 'polypeptide(L)'
;AACDTFRSGAVEQLRTHCTRLQVPLFERGYEKDPASVAAEAIQQAKRDGTDVVLVDTAGRMQDNEPLMRALAKLINSNRPDLTLFVGEALVGNDAVDQLTKFNERLADLSDKPGSRIIDGIVLTKFDTIDDKVGAALSMVYTSGAPIMFAGMGQTYTDLRRLNVKQIVHTLLK
;
A
#
# COMPACT_ATOMS: atom_id res chain seq x y z
N ALA A 1 -0.41 -6.63 -10.85
CA ALA A 1 -0.31 -8.05 -10.46
C ALA A 1 -1.19 -8.32 -9.25
N ALA A 2 -1.96 -9.39 -9.28
CA ALA A 2 -2.85 -9.82 -8.21
C ALA A 2 -2.09 -10.74 -7.25
N CYS A 3 -1.54 -10.16 -6.17
CA CYS A 3 -0.78 -10.90 -5.16
C CYS A 3 -1.50 -10.99 -3.81
N ASP A 4 -2.74 -10.53 -3.69
CA ASP A 4 -3.63 -10.91 -2.58
C ASP A 4 -4.26 -12.29 -2.87
N THR A 5 -3.47 -13.33 -2.62
CA THR A 5 -3.85 -14.72 -2.88
C THR A 5 -4.51 -15.40 -1.67
N PHE A 6 -4.64 -14.68 -0.57
CA PHE A 6 -5.17 -15.21 0.69
C PHE A 6 -6.66 -14.91 0.90
N ARG A 7 -7.12 -13.77 0.40
CA ARG A 7 -8.50 -13.32 0.58
C ARG A 7 -9.36 -13.76 -0.60
N SER A 8 -10.40 -14.53 -0.30
CA SER A 8 -11.40 -14.92 -1.31
C SER A 8 -12.00 -13.71 -1.99
N GLY A 9 -12.10 -13.73 -3.32
CA GLY A 9 -12.64 -12.65 -4.14
C GLY A 9 -11.68 -11.49 -4.44
N ALA A 10 -10.45 -11.47 -3.88
CA ALA A 10 -9.51 -10.38 -4.10
C ALA A 10 -9.04 -10.27 -5.55
N VAL A 11 -8.74 -11.40 -6.17
CA VAL A 11 -8.31 -11.47 -7.58
C VAL A 11 -9.43 -10.99 -8.50
N GLU A 12 -10.66 -11.43 -8.28
CA GLU A 12 -11.85 -11.03 -9.05
C GLU A 12 -12.17 -9.54 -8.88
N GLN A 13 -12.01 -9.03 -7.66
CA GLN A 13 -12.19 -7.61 -7.38
C GLN A 13 -11.17 -6.77 -8.18
N LEU A 14 -9.89 -7.13 -8.14
CA LEU A 14 -8.86 -6.45 -8.90
C LEU A 14 -9.11 -6.56 -10.41
N ARG A 15 -9.52 -7.73 -10.91
CA ARG A 15 -9.89 -7.93 -12.31
C ARG A 15 -10.99 -6.97 -12.76
N THR A 16 -12.01 -6.77 -11.93
CA THR A 16 -13.09 -5.81 -12.21
C THR A 16 -12.56 -4.38 -12.37
N HIS A 17 -11.66 -3.95 -11.49
CA HIS A 17 -11.04 -2.63 -11.58
C HIS A 17 -10.12 -2.50 -12.81
N CYS A 18 -9.29 -3.50 -13.09
CA CYS A 18 -8.42 -3.50 -14.25
C CYS A 18 -9.21 -3.44 -15.56
N THR A 19 -10.31 -4.18 -15.66
CA THR A 19 -11.21 -4.14 -16.83
C THR A 19 -11.83 -2.75 -17.02
N ARG A 20 -12.33 -2.12 -15.94
CA ARG A 20 -12.91 -0.78 -16.00
C ARG A 20 -11.92 0.30 -16.39
N LEU A 21 -10.68 0.18 -15.91
CA LEU A 21 -9.60 1.12 -16.17
C LEU A 21 -8.81 0.81 -17.46
N GLN A 22 -9.14 -0.30 -18.13
CA GLN A 22 -8.42 -0.79 -19.31
C GLN A 22 -6.92 -1.00 -19.05
N VAL A 23 -6.57 -1.47 -17.85
CA VAL A 23 -5.20 -1.77 -17.43
C VAL A 23 -4.97 -3.28 -17.51
N PRO A 24 -3.86 -3.75 -18.11
CA PRO A 24 -3.53 -5.17 -18.13
C PRO A 24 -3.41 -5.75 -16.70
N LEU A 25 -3.96 -6.95 -16.51
CA LEU A 25 -3.89 -7.68 -15.25
C LEU A 25 -3.02 -8.93 -15.44
N PHE A 26 -2.04 -9.10 -14.55
CA PHE A 26 -1.34 -10.37 -14.37
C PHE A 26 -1.89 -11.08 -13.12
N GLU A 27 -2.29 -12.33 -13.26
CA GLU A 27 -2.81 -13.15 -12.19
C GLU A 27 -2.47 -14.63 -12.37
N ARG A 28 -2.42 -15.37 -11.26
CA ARG A 28 -2.29 -16.83 -11.22
C ARG A 28 -3.40 -17.46 -10.38
N GLY A 29 -4.54 -16.79 -10.28
CA GLY A 29 -5.62 -17.18 -9.38
C GLY A 29 -5.17 -17.07 -7.92
N TYR A 30 -5.47 -18.09 -7.14
CA TYR A 30 -5.12 -18.16 -5.72
C TYR A 30 -3.85 -18.95 -5.49
N GLU A 31 -2.78 -18.64 -6.23
CA GLU A 31 -1.44 -19.17 -6.00
C GLU A 31 -0.99 -18.84 -4.57
N LYS A 32 -0.41 -19.82 -3.89
CA LYS A 32 -0.04 -19.65 -2.47
C LYS A 32 1.21 -18.83 -2.23
N ASP A 33 2.03 -18.62 -3.25
CA ASP A 33 3.27 -17.84 -3.12
C ASP A 33 3.18 -16.50 -3.87
N PRO A 34 2.72 -15.43 -3.21
CA PRO A 34 2.60 -14.11 -3.83
C PRO A 34 3.94 -13.56 -4.35
N ALA A 35 5.07 -13.97 -3.77
CA ALA A 35 6.39 -13.54 -4.24
C ALA A 35 6.71 -14.08 -5.64
N SER A 36 6.33 -15.32 -5.93
CA SER A 36 6.47 -15.90 -7.26
C SER A 36 5.54 -15.24 -8.28
N VAL A 37 4.30 -14.98 -7.90
CA VAL A 37 3.32 -14.25 -8.76
C VAL A 37 3.86 -12.88 -9.16
N ALA A 38 4.41 -12.13 -8.19
CA ALA A 38 5.01 -10.83 -8.46
C ALA A 38 6.23 -10.94 -9.39
N ALA A 39 7.12 -11.92 -9.16
CA ALA A 39 8.29 -12.15 -10.00
C ALA A 39 7.91 -12.44 -11.46
N GLU A 40 6.92 -13.30 -11.68
CA GLU A 40 6.42 -13.61 -13.01
C GLU A 40 5.77 -12.40 -13.69
N ALA A 41 5.00 -11.60 -12.94
CA ALA A 41 4.42 -10.36 -13.43
C ALA A 41 5.48 -9.36 -13.90
N ILE A 42 6.55 -9.19 -13.12
CA ILE A 42 7.69 -8.32 -13.46
C ILE A 42 8.40 -8.83 -14.72
N GLN A 43 8.62 -10.15 -14.83
CA GLN A 43 9.23 -10.73 -16.02
C GLN A 43 8.34 -10.55 -17.26
N GLN A 44 7.03 -10.72 -17.12
CA GLN A 44 6.09 -10.48 -18.22
C GLN A 44 6.11 -9.01 -18.65
N ALA A 45 6.05 -8.07 -17.69
CA ALA A 45 6.12 -6.65 -17.96
C ALA A 45 7.39 -6.25 -18.72
N LYS A 46 8.54 -6.83 -18.36
CA LYS A 46 9.80 -6.62 -19.10
C LYS A 46 9.75 -7.11 -20.54
N ARG A 47 9.11 -8.27 -20.79
CA ARG A 47 8.92 -8.78 -22.17
C ARG A 47 7.99 -7.92 -23.00
N ASP A 48 6.95 -7.39 -22.37
CA ASP A 48 5.90 -6.60 -23.03
C ASP A 48 6.29 -5.12 -23.18
N GLY A 49 7.42 -4.69 -22.63
CA GLY A 49 7.83 -3.29 -22.61
C GLY A 49 6.97 -2.41 -21.70
N THR A 50 6.38 -2.99 -20.67
CA THR A 50 5.57 -2.25 -19.67
C THR A 50 6.50 -1.55 -18.67
N ASP A 51 6.32 -0.25 -18.47
CA ASP A 51 7.21 0.58 -17.63
C ASP A 51 6.94 0.44 -16.14
N VAL A 52 5.69 0.16 -15.72
CA VAL A 52 5.27 0.14 -14.32
C VAL A 52 4.48 -1.12 -14.00
N VAL A 53 4.86 -1.78 -12.90
CA VAL A 53 4.11 -2.91 -12.33
C VAL A 53 3.60 -2.50 -10.95
N LEU A 54 2.27 -2.46 -10.79
CA LEU A 54 1.62 -2.33 -9.50
C LEU A 54 1.35 -3.72 -8.94
N VAL A 55 1.79 -3.97 -7.70
CA VAL A 55 1.61 -5.24 -7.01
C VAL A 55 0.60 -5.05 -5.88
N ASP A 56 -0.61 -5.59 -6.07
CA ASP A 56 -1.65 -5.58 -5.04
C ASP A 56 -1.41 -6.71 -4.05
N THR A 57 -1.38 -6.41 -2.76
CA THR A 57 -1.08 -7.37 -1.70
C THR A 57 -2.21 -7.45 -0.68
N ALA A 58 -2.24 -8.54 0.07
CA ALA A 58 -3.17 -8.67 1.19
C ALA A 58 -2.95 -7.56 2.24
N GLY A 59 -4.05 -7.07 2.83
CA GLY A 59 -4.04 -6.06 3.88
C GLY A 59 -4.29 -6.65 5.28
N ARG A 60 -4.25 -5.81 6.34
CA ARG A 60 -4.56 -6.16 7.75
C ARG A 60 -3.76 -7.34 8.29
N MET A 61 -2.44 -7.30 8.12
CA MET A 61 -1.58 -8.45 8.32
C MET A 61 -0.69 -8.36 9.56
N GLN A 62 -0.64 -7.23 10.25
CA GLN A 62 0.31 -6.97 11.34
C GLN A 62 0.26 -8.02 12.48
N ASP A 63 -0.92 -8.63 12.70
CA ASP A 63 -1.12 -9.65 13.73
C ASP A 63 -1.11 -11.09 13.16
N ASN A 64 -0.88 -11.24 11.83
CA ASN A 64 -0.84 -12.53 11.15
C ASN A 64 0.59 -12.84 10.67
N GLU A 65 1.33 -13.54 11.48
CA GLU A 65 2.73 -13.87 11.23
C GLU A 65 2.97 -14.58 9.87
N PRO A 66 2.20 -15.59 9.45
CA PRO A 66 2.38 -16.21 8.13
C PRO A 66 2.22 -15.23 6.97
N LEU A 67 1.25 -14.32 7.04
CA LEU A 67 1.02 -13.31 6.00
C LEU A 67 2.12 -12.26 6.00
N MET A 68 2.60 -11.82 7.17
CA MET A 68 3.74 -10.90 7.27
C MET A 68 5.01 -11.50 6.67
N ARG A 69 5.27 -12.79 6.91
CA ARG A 69 6.40 -13.50 6.29
C ARG A 69 6.26 -13.59 4.77
N ALA A 70 5.07 -13.88 4.26
CA ALA A 70 4.81 -13.93 2.81
C ALA A 70 5.05 -12.56 2.15
N LEU A 71 4.61 -11.46 2.80
CA LEU A 71 4.84 -10.10 2.32
C LEU A 71 6.32 -9.71 2.38
N ALA A 72 7.01 -10.00 3.47
CA ALA A 72 8.44 -9.77 3.58
C ALA A 72 9.22 -10.53 2.50
N LYS A 73 8.88 -11.80 2.25
CA LYS A 73 9.44 -12.60 1.16
C LYS A 73 9.18 -11.94 -0.20
N LEU A 74 7.96 -11.44 -0.44
CA LEU A 74 7.62 -10.74 -1.68
C LEU A 74 8.52 -9.51 -1.89
N ILE A 75 8.67 -8.68 -0.86
CA ILE A 75 9.51 -7.46 -0.90
C ILE A 75 10.98 -7.82 -1.09
N ASN A 76 11.52 -8.74 -0.28
CA ASN A 76 12.94 -9.12 -0.33
C ASN A 76 13.32 -9.75 -1.68
N SER A 77 12.45 -10.62 -2.24
CA SER A 77 12.74 -11.31 -3.49
C SER A 77 12.60 -10.42 -4.73
N ASN A 78 11.66 -9.49 -4.72
CA ASN A 78 11.34 -8.69 -5.90
C ASN A 78 11.91 -7.27 -5.86
N ARG A 79 12.35 -6.78 -4.69
CA ARG A 79 13.00 -5.47 -4.48
C ARG A 79 12.26 -4.33 -5.19
N PRO A 80 11.02 -4.02 -4.78
CA PRO A 80 10.24 -2.95 -5.40
C PRO A 80 10.97 -1.60 -5.31
N ASP A 81 10.81 -0.76 -6.32
CA ASP A 81 11.36 0.60 -6.34
C ASP A 81 10.61 1.52 -5.37
N LEU A 82 9.34 1.19 -5.08
CA LEU A 82 8.47 1.96 -4.19
C LEU A 82 7.53 1.03 -3.42
N THR A 83 7.54 1.15 -2.10
CA THR A 83 6.60 0.45 -1.20
C THR A 83 5.66 1.46 -0.56
N LEU A 84 4.36 1.33 -0.84
CA LEU A 84 3.33 2.22 -0.33
C LEU A 84 2.49 1.52 0.73
N PHE A 85 2.36 2.15 1.89
CA PHE A 85 1.37 1.76 2.89
C PHE A 85 0.03 2.41 2.57
N VAL A 86 -1.03 1.60 2.49
CA VAL A 86 -2.39 2.09 2.27
C VAL A 86 -3.17 2.00 3.59
N GLY A 87 -3.38 3.14 4.21
CA GLY A 87 -4.05 3.26 5.51
C GLY A 87 -5.38 4.01 5.42
N GLU A 88 -6.23 3.81 6.43
CA GLU A 88 -7.48 4.56 6.58
C GLU A 88 -7.26 5.75 7.50
N ALA A 89 -7.70 6.94 7.09
CA ALA A 89 -7.56 8.17 7.88
C ALA A 89 -8.50 8.23 9.09
N LEU A 90 -9.53 7.37 9.16
CA LEU A 90 -10.59 7.35 10.18
C LEU A 90 -10.14 7.03 11.60
N VAL A 91 -8.97 6.44 11.78
CA VAL A 91 -8.67 5.71 13.02
C VAL A 91 -7.63 6.44 13.88
N GLY A 92 -7.30 7.70 13.60
CA GLY A 92 -6.42 8.53 14.45
C GLY A 92 -5.15 7.80 14.89
N ASN A 93 -4.99 7.61 16.20
CA ASN A 93 -3.84 6.93 16.79
C ASN A 93 -3.70 5.46 16.35
N ASP A 94 -4.80 4.76 16.11
CA ASP A 94 -4.76 3.35 15.69
C ASP A 94 -4.12 3.20 14.29
N ALA A 95 -4.30 4.16 13.39
CA ALA A 95 -3.67 4.15 12.07
C ALA A 95 -2.14 4.34 12.19
N VAL A 96 -1.70 5.19 13.11
CA VAL A 96 -0.29 5.40 13.42
C VAL A 96 0.33 4.13 14.00
N ASP A 97 -0.35 3.51 14.95
CA ASP A 97 0.10 2.26 15.58
C ASP A 97 0.16 1.11 14.58
N GLN A 98 -0.85 0.99 13.69
CA GLN A 98 -0.85 0.01 12.62
C GLN A 98 0.35 0.19 11.67
N LEU A 99 0.60 1.42 11.24
CA LEU A 99 1.72 1.74 10.36
C LEU A 99 3.07 1.41 11.03
N THR A 100 3.23 1.79 12.29
CA THR A 100 4.46 1.56 13.06
C THR A 100 4.72 0.06 13.23
N LYS A 101 3.74 -0.67 13.73
CA LYS A 101 3.84 -2.14 13.90
C LYS A 101 4.10 -2.85 12.57
N PHE A 102 3.43 -2.40 11.51
CA PHE A 102 3.61 -2.97 10.18
C PHE A 102 5.04 -2.75 9.66
N ASN A 103 5.57 -1.54 9.80
CA ASN A 103 6.93 -1.22 9.39
C ASN A 103 7.98 -1.96 10.23
N GLU A 104 7.81 -2.04 11.56
CA GLU A 104 8.68 -2.79 12.46
C GLU A 104 8.73 -4.28 12.09
N ARG A 105 7.57 -4.90 11.90
CA ARG A 105 7.48 -6.31 11.51
C ARG A 105 8.13 -6.59 10.17
N LEU A 106 7.94 -5.72 9.18
CA LEU A 106 8.61 -5.85 7.89
C LEU A 106 10.13 -5.67 8.02
N ALA A 107 10.56 -4.71 8.84
CA ALA A 107 11.99 -4.48 9.08
C ALA A 107 12.67 -5.68 9.75
N ASP A 108 12.00 -6.31 10.74
CA ASP A 108 12.50 -7.51 11.43
C ASP A 108 12.64 -8.71 10.48
N LEU A 109 11.74 -8.82 9.50
CA LEU A 109 11.73 -9.90 8.50
C LEU A 109 12.52 -9.58 7.23
N SER A 110 13.11 -8.37 7.16
CA SER A 110 13.87 -7.90 6.00
C SER A 110 15.30 -8.43 6.01
N ASP A 111 15.88 -8.58 4.83
CA ASP A 111 17.31 -8.84 4.64
C ASP A 111 18.19 -7.68 5.14
N LYS A 112 17.60 -6.52 5.45
CA LYS A 112 18.24 -5.33 6.00
C LYS A 112 17.53 -4.88 7.28
N PRO A 113 17.77 -5.52 8.43
CA PRO A 113 17.14 -5.14 9.69
C PRO A 113 17.37 -3.66 10.02
N GLY A 114 16.33 -3.00 10.54
CA GLY A 114 16.37 -1.59 10.94
C GLY A 114 16.26 -0.57 9.80
N SER A 115 16.12 -1.00 8.54
CA SER A 115 15.84 -0.10 7.43
C SER A 115 14.34 0.24 7.35
N ARG A 116 14.04 1.48 6.95
CA ARG A 116 12.67 1.85 6.59
C ARG A 116 12.29 1.13 5.30
N ILE A 117 11.18 0.38 5.33
CA ILE A 117 10.70 -0.40 4.19
C ILE A 117 9.59 0.35 3.47
N ILE A 118 8.78 1.12 4.20
CA ILE A 118 7.68 1.90 3.64
C ILE A 118 8.23 3.24 3.15
N ASP A 119 8.11 3.50 1.85
CA ASP A 119 8.62 4.72 1.21
C ASP A 119 7.59 5.84 1.22
N GLY A 120 6.30 5.52 1.24
CA GLY A 120 5.22 6.50 1.24
C GLY A 120 3.90 5.96 1.74
N ILE A 121 2.96 6.86 1.97
CA ILE A 121 1.64 6.57 2.52
C ILE A 121 0.57 7.02 1.52
N VAL A 122 -0.45 6.18 1.35
CA VAL A 122 -1.72 6.53 0.72
C VAL A 122 -2.79 6.51 1.81
N LEU A 123 -3.42 7.65 2.08
CA LEU A 123 -4.53 7.74 3.03
C LEU A 123 -5.86 7.61 2.32
N THR A 124 -6.65 6.62 2.69
CA THR A 124 -8.02 6.44 2.21
C THR A 124 -9.04 7.02 3.19
N LYS A 125 -10.27 7.24 2.72
CA LYS A 125 -11.39 7.77 3.51
C LYS A 125 -11.09 9.16 4.13
N PHE A 126 -10.23 9.93 3.49
CA PHE A 126 -9.81 11.24 3.99
C PHE A 126 -10.93 12.29 3.95
N ASP A 127 -11.96 12.08 3.12
CA ASP A 127 -13.17 12.88 3.02
C ASP A 127 -14.12 12.72 4.22
N THR A 128 -14.01 11.63 4.96
CA THR A 128 -14.97 11.25 6.02
C THR A 128 -14.57 11.72 7.43
N ILE A 129 -13.39 12.34 7.59
CA ILE A 129 -12.88 12.80 8.88
C ILE A 129 -12.96 14.31 9.02
N ASP A 130 -13.31 14.78 10.23
CA ASP A 130 -13.34 16.21 10.56
C ASP A 130 -11.94 16.78 10.81
N ASP A 131 -11.11 16.07 11.58
CA ASP A 131 -9.70 16.43 11.83
C ASP A 131 -8.76 15.75 10.84
N LYS A 132 -8.82 16.19 9.59
CA LYS A 132 -8.01 15.66 8.48
C LYS A 132 -6.51 15.87 8.68
N VAL A 133 -6.14 16.89 9.39
CA VAL A 133 -4.77 17.35 9.50
C VAL A 133 -4.03 16.61 10.60
N GLY A 134 -4.68 16.39 11.75
CA GLY A 134 -4.07 15.70 12.89
C GLY A 134 -3.63 14.28 12.56
N ALA A 135 -4.51 13.49 11.95
CA ALA A 135 -4.18 12.11 11.56
C ALA A 135 -3.02 12.05 10.55
N ALA A 136 -3.09 12.89 9.51
CA ALA A 136 -2.04 12.95 8.48
C ALA A 136 -0.69 13.35 9.08
N LEU A 137 -0.67 14.37 9.94
CA LEU A 137 0.55 14.85 10.58
C LEU A 137 1.16 13.80 11.50
N SER A 138 0.35 13.15 12.32
CA SER A 138 0.80 12.10 13.24
C SER A 138 1.42 10.91 12.49
N MET A 139 0.82 10.49 11.38
CA MET A 139 1.36 9.41 10.55
C MET A 139 2.72 9.77 9.95
N VAL A 140 2.86 10.97 9.38
CA VAL A 140 4.13 11.43 8.81
C VAL A 140 5.20 11.59 9.87
N TYR A 141 4.86 12.18 11.01
CA TYR A 141 5.80 12.41 12.12
C TYR A 141 6.34 11.09 12.68
N THR A 142 5.46 10.13 12.92
CA THR A 142 5.84 8.85 13.54
C THR A 142 6.58 7.93 12.57
N SER A 143 6.14 7.86 11.31
CA SER A 143 6.73 6.94 10.33
C SER A 143 7.94 7.51 9.58
N GLY A 144 8.05 8.83 9.51
CA GLY A 144 9.00 9.52 8.63
C GLY A 144 8.70 9.36 7.13
N ALA A 145 7.60 8.67 6.76
CA ALA A 145 7.20 8.46 5.37
C ALA A 145 6.23 9.56 4.91
N PRO A 146 6.39 10.13 3.69
CA PRO A 146 5.51 11.16 3.20
C PRO A 146 4.15 10.60 2.78
N ILE A 147 3.08 11.38 2.95
CA ILE A 147 1.80 11.08 2.34
C ILE A 147 1.85 11.49 0.87
N MET A 148 1.77 10.52 -0.01
CA MET A 148 1.85 10.75 -1.46
C MET A 148 0.49 11.04 -2.06
N PHE A 149 -0.56 10.34 -1.59
CA PHE A 149 -1.93 10.48 -2.08
C PHE A 149 -2.95 10.37 -0.97
N ALA A 150 -4.10 11.02 -1.18
CA ALA A 150 -5.28 10.93 -0.33
C ALA A 150 -6.51 10.57 -1.18
N GLY A 151 -7.26 9.57 -0.71
CA GLY A 151 -8.57 9.21 -1.26
C GLY A 151 -9.64 10.11 -0.66
N MET A 152 -10.27 10.92 -1.51
CA MET A 152 -11.21 11.97 -1.15
C MET A 152 -12.66 11.62 -1.50
N GLY A 153 -12.96 10.37 -1.86
CA GLY A 153 -14.28 9.92 -2.26
C GLY A 153 -14.28 8.51 -2.83
N GLN A 154 -15.34 8.18 -3.61
CA GLN A 154 -15.63 6.82 -4.07
C GLN A 154 -15.27 6.56 -5.53
N THR A 155 -14.83 7.57 -6.28
CA THR A 155 -14.49 7.42 -7.70
C THR A 155 -12.97 7.38 -7.92
N TYR A 156 -12.53 6.88 -9.08
CA TYR A 156 -11.09 6.81 -9.40
C TYR A 156 -10.43 8.19 -9.47
N THR A 157 -11.21 9.23 -9.78
CA THR A 157 -10.73 10.62 -9.84
C THR A 157 -10.61 11.28 -8.47
N ASP A 158 -11.10 10.63 -7.41
CA ASP A 158 -11.02 11.15 -6.05
C ASP A 158 -9.70 10.84 -5.34
N LEU A 159 -8.76 10.18 -6.02
CA LEU A 159 -7.39 10.04 -5.55
C LEU A 159 -6.59 11.30 -5.90
N ARG A 160 -6.12 12.05 -4.89
CA ARG A 160 -5.46 13.34 -5.06
C ARG A 160 -4.13 13.40 -4.32
N ARG A 161 -3.22 14.23 -4.82
CA ARG A 161 -2.03 14.63 -4.04
C ARG A 161 -2.46 15.57 -2.92
N LEU A 162 -1.83 15.44 -1.75
CA LEU A 162 -2.03 16.38 -0.65
C LEU A 162 -1.45 17.75 -0.98
N ASN A 163 -2.25 18.78 -0.74
CA ASN A 163 -1.79 20.17 -0.83
C ASN A 163 -1.18 20.58 0.52
N VAL A 164 0.15 20.47 0.63
CA VAL A 164 0.89 20.79 1.85
C VAL A 164 0.62 22.23 2.33
N LYS A 165 0.55 23.21 1.44
CA LYS A 165 0.29 24.61 1.81
C LYS A 165 -1.08 24.79 2.46
N GLN A 166 -2.10 24.10 1.94
CA GLN A 166 -3.45 24.15 2.50
C GLN A 166 -3.51 23.48 3.87
N ILE A 167 -2.82 22.35 4.05
CA ILE A 167 -2.73 21.65 5.34
C ILE A 167 -2.04 22.55 6.37
N VAL A 168 -0.87 23.11 6.05
CA VAL A 168 -0.15 24.01 6.95
C VAL A 168 -1.00 25.25 7.31
N HIS A 169 -1.74 25.83 6.35
CA HIS A 169 -2.64 26.96 6.64
C HIS A 169 -3.78 26.57 7.59
N THR A 170 -4.28 25.33 7.49
CA THR A 170 -5.33 24.83 8.41
C THR A 170 -4.80 24.58 9.81
N LEU A 171 -3.53 24.16 9.94
CA LEU A 171 -2.87 23.96 11.24
C LEU A 171 -2.56 25.24 12.00
N LEU A 172 -2.32 26.34 11.27
CA LEU A 172 -1.91 27.62 11.86
C LEU A 172 -3.09 28.56 12.12
N LYS A 173 -4.33 28.15 11.88
CA LYS A 173 -5.56 28.83 12.25
C LYS A 173 -6.06 28.43 13.62
#